data_7b7271f4517953bd475775d361522b94
#
_entry.id   7b7271f4517953bd475775d361522b94
#
_cell.length_a   1.000
_cell.length_b   1.000
_cell.length_c   1.000
_cell.angle_alpha   90.00
_cell.angle_beta   90.00
_cell.angle_gamma   90.00
#
_symmetry.space_group_name_H-M   'P 1'
#
loop_
_entity.id
_entity.type
_entity.pdbx_description
1 polymer ?
#
loop_
_entity_poly.entity_id
_entity_poly.type
_entity_poly.pdbx_seq_one_letter_code
_entity_poly.pdbx_strand_id
1 'polypeptide(L)'
;GKNYSLEALKDNMVYMQSPQNFDDVYDSEISLDFNTFHKFRLFEYCKRCGLSIGEDQSIETLGNAFTKHIYDSYNEYHDLEHFFIKDSASELEKLSNQQFELKLKIEWSNEKGLTEAISYIINQEYKEYMDQLKTTFRVSCFTTSPYSQLMWSSYADCHRGFCVEYTFSKDPEFDDVEKSLFPVVYCMVRRDLTKYFAESKDKEVTIENLWELCLNGVLRKSIDWAYQNEWRLFVPRGYAVNDKLKFFPITKVFLGNRISAEKKEEIMDICVEKNIP
;
A
#
# COMPACT_ATOMS: atom_id res chain seq x y z
N GLY A 1 1.04 22.08 17.58
CA GLY A 1 0.59 20.82 16.99
C GLY A 1 0.34 19.80 18.09
N LYS A 2 -0.54 18.83 17.89
CA LYS A 2 -0.79 17.75 18.84
C LYS A 2 0.52 16.96 19.04
N ASN A 3 0.92 16.77 20.29
CA ASN A 3 2.11 16.00 20.61
C ASN A 3 1.75 14.49 20.71
N TYR A 4 1.56 13.87 19.57
CA TYR A 4 1.14 12.46 19.47
C TYR A 4 2.06 11.49 20.27
N SER A 5 3.34 11.81 20.37
CA SER A 5 4.29 10.96 21.10
C SER A 5 4.06 10.94 22.61
N LEU A 6 3.72 12.08 23.20
CA LEU A 6 3.39 12.14 24.63
C LEU A 6 2.01 11.52 24.93
N GLU A 7 1.04 11.69 24.03
CA GLU A 7 -0.26 11.00 24.14
C GLU A 7 -0.05 9.47 24.07
N ALA A 8 0.78 8.99 23.14
CA ALA A 8 1.08 7.57 23.01
C ALA A 8 1.71 6.99 24.29
N LEU A 9 2.63 7.74 24.90
CA LEU A 9 3.24 7.37 26.18
C LEU A 9 2.20 7.35 27.32
N LYS A 10 1.32 8.35 27.40
CA LYS A 10 0.25 8.43 28.41
C LYS A 10 -0.76 7.29 28.29
N ASP A 11 -1.17 6.97 27.05
CA ASP A 11 -2.27 6.02 26.78
C ASP A 11 -1.78 4.58 26.59
N ASN A 12 -0.47 4.34 26.53
CA ASN A 12 0.13 3.05 26.13
C ASN A 12 -0.39 2.57 24.76
N MET A 13 -0.40 3.46 23.81
CA MET A 13 -0.88 3.22 22.45
C MET A 13 0.25 3.48 21.44
N VAL A 14 0.20 2.81 20.31
CA VAL A 14 1.03 3.15 19.16
C VAL A 14 0.18 3.81 18.08
N TYR A 15 0.78 4.76 17.38
CA TYR A 15 0.16 5.39 16.22
C TYR A 15 0.43 4.58 14.97
N MET A 16 -0.64 4.34 14.24
CA MET A 16 -0.65 3.62 12.99
C MET A 16 -0.88 4.59 11.85
N GLN A 17 0.00 4.64 10.88
CA GLN A 17 -0.15 5.52 9.73
C GLN A 17 -0.24 4.74 8.41
N SER A 18 -0.82 5.37 7.40
CA SER A 18 -0.79 4.83 6.04
C SER A 18 0.64 4.88 5.50
N PRO A 19 1.14 3.85 4.80
CA PRO A 19 2.41 3.93 4.07
C PRO A 19 2.49 5.11 3.10
N GLN A 20 1.36 5.61 2.63
CA GLN A 20 1.27 6.81 1.79
C GLN A 20 1.85 8.06 2.47
N ASN A 21 1.87 8.09 3.81
CA ASN A 21 2.34 9.22 4.61
C ASN A 21 3.80 9.07 5.08
N PHE A 22 4.54 8.08 4.58
CA PHE A 22 5.94 7.92 4.90
C PHE A 22 6.77 9.03 4.23
N ASP A 23 7.79 9.53 4.94
CA ASP A 23 8.66 10.60 4.45
C ASP A 23 9.48 10.17 3.23
N ASP A 24 9.88 8.91 3.16
CA ASP A 24 10.55 8.35 1.99
C ASP A 24 9.49 7.88 0.97
N VAL A 25 9.40 8.59 -0.15
CA VAL A 25 8.48 8.26 -1.25
C VAL A 25 8.72 6.88 -1.85
N TYR A 26 9.88 6.31 -1.60
CA TYR A 26 10.26 4.97 -2.06
C TYR A 26 10.02 3.88 -1.02
N ASP A 27 9.63 4.25 0.20
CA ASP A 27 9.31 3.29 1.24
C ASP A 27 7.96 2.62 0.95
N SER A 28 7.88 1.33 1.24
CA SER A 28 6.66 0.54 1.01
C SER A 28 6.17 0.55 -0.44
N GLU A 29 7.03 0.87 -1.39
CA GLU A 29 6.70 0.92 -2.79
C GLU A 29 7.01 -0.43 -3.46
N ILE A 30 6.04 -0.95 -4.20
CA ILE A 30 6.24 -2.10 -5.07
C ILE A 30 6.69 -1.63 -6.46
N SER A 31 7.42 -2.49 -7.16
CA SER A 31 7.72 -2.26 -8.57
C SER A 31 6.62 -2.91 -9.41
N LEU A 32 5.96 -2.10 -10.23
CA LEU A 32 5.10 -2.57 -11.30
C LEU A 32 5.60 -1.98 -12.62
N ASP A 33 5.95 -2.86 -13.56
CA ASP A 33 6.27 -2.43 -14.91
C ASP A 33 4.98 -2.13 -15.69
N PHE A 34 4.77 -0.85 -16.02
CA PHE A 34 3.54 -0.41 -16.68
C PHE A 34 3.32 -1.10 -18.03
N ASN A 35 4.36 -1.31 -18.82
CA ASN A 35 4.21 -1.94 -20.14
C ASN A 35 3.79 -3.40 -20.00
N THR A 36 4.39 -4.14 -19.09
CA THR A 36 4.02 -5.52 -18.78
C THR A 36 2.60 -5.58 -18.23
N PHE A 37 2.23 -4.70 -17.31
CA PHE A 37 0.86 -4.59 -16.79
C PHE A 37 -0.15 -4.30 -17.91
N HIS A 38 0.14 -3.32 -18.76
CA HIS A 38 -0.70 -2.96 -19.90
C HIS A 38 -0.90 -4.13 -20.86
N LYS A 39 0.18 -4.83 -21.20
CA LYS A 39 0.13 -6.02 -22.06
C LYS A 39 -0.79 -7.10 -21.48
N PHE A 40 -0.62 -7.42 -20.19
CA PHE A 40 -1.44 -8.39 -19.49
C PHE A 40 -2.92 -8.00 -19.48
N ARG A 41 -3.22 -6.74 -19.20
CA ARG A 41 -4.60 -6.26 -19.18
C ARG A 41 -5.26 -6.37 -20.53
N LEU A 42 -4.57 -6.00 -21.60
CA LEU A 42 -5.07 -6.18 -22.97
C LEU A 42 -5.29 -7.66 -23.31
N PHE A 43 -4.36 -8.52 -22.95
CA PHE A 43 -4.50 -9.95 -23.15
C PHE A 43 -5.73 -10.52 -22.42
N GLU A 44 -5.94 -10.18 -21.17
CA GLU A 44 -7.12 -10.60 -20.41
C GLU A 44 -8.42 -10.06 -21.01
N TYR A 45 -8.43 -8.83 -21.50
CA TYR A 45 -9.59 -8.28 -22.19
C TYR A 45 -9.90 -9.06 -23.49
N CYS A 46 -8.89 -9.35 -24.30
CA CYS A 46 -9.07 -10.18 -25.51
C CYS A 46 -9.62 -11.56 -25.16
N LYS A 47 -9.08 -12.20 -24.13
CA LYS A 47 -9.52 -13.53 -23.68
C LYS A 47 -10.98 -13.52 -23.21
N ARG A 48 -11.39 -12.52 -22.43
CA ARG A 48 -12.78 -12.35 -21.98
C ARG A 48 -13.76 -12.15 -23.13
N CYS A 49 -13.31 -11.50 -24.18
CA CYS A 49 -14.09 -11.34 -25.41
C CYS A 49 -14.08 -12.60 -26.31
N GLY A 50 -13.46 -13.69 -25.88
CA GLY A 50 -13.37 -14.93 -26.65
C GLY A 50 -12.42 -14.86 -27.85
N LEU A 51 -11.52 -13.86 -27.89
CA LEU A 51 -10.53 -13.73 -28.96
C LEU A 51 -9.42 -14.78 -28.77
N SER A 52 -9.18 -15.61 -29.81
CA SER A 52 -8.09 -16.57 -29.83
C SER A 52 -6.79 -15.88 -30.19
N ILE A 53 -6.12 -15.29 -29.19
CA ILE A 53 -4.87 -14.54 -29.36
C ILE A 53 -3.85 -15.04 -28.31
N GLY A 54 -2.56 -15.15 -28.69
CA GLY A 54 -1.51 -15.62 -27.78
C GLY A 54 -1.03 -14.53 -26.82
N GLU A 55 -0.62 -14.96 -25.62
CA GLU A 55 -0.03 -14.09 -24.59
C GLU A 55 1.32 -13.46 -25.03
N ASP A 56 2.02 -14.09 -25.95
CA ASP A 56 3.32 -13.65 -26.48
C ASP A 56 3.21 -12.45 -27.44
N GLN A 57 2.00 -12.11 -27.89
CA GLN A 57 1.78 -11.01 -28.83
C GLN A 57 2.20 -9.64 -28.26
N SER A 58 2.50 -8.69 -29.16
CA SER A 58 2.84 -7.32 -28.78
C SER A 58 1.63 -6.56 -28.19
N ILE A 59 1.90 -5.51 -27.42
CA ILE A 59 0.87 -4.58 -26.92
C ILE A 59 0.04 -4.03 -28.08
N GLU A 60 0.69 -3.65 -29.17
CA GLU A 60 0.04 -3.14 -30.38
C GLU A 60 -0.92 -4.17 -31.00
N THR A 61 -0.46 -5.42 -31.15
CA THR A 61 -1.29 -6.51 -31.71
C THR A 61 -2.51 -6.79 -30.83
N LEU A 62 -2.32 -6.86 -29.50
CA LEU A 62 -3.41 -7.08 -28.55
C LEU A 62 -4.38 -5.89 -28.55
N GLY A 63 -3.87 -4.67 -28.54
CA GLY A 63 -4.66 -3.45 -28.58
C GLY A 63 -5.51 -3.36 -29.82
N ASN A 64 -4.93 -3.60 -31.00
CA ASN A 64 -5.65 -3.58 -32.30
C ASN A 64 -6.71 -4.68 -32.35
N ALA A 65 -6.42 -5.89 -31.90
CA ALA A 65 -7.41 -6.99 -31.89
C ALA A 65 -8.60 -6.66 -30.97
N PHE A 66 -8.33 -6.15 -29.78
CA PHE A 66 -9.37 -5.77 -28.84
C PHE A 66 -10.19 -4.57 -29.34
N THR A 67 -9.52 -3.51 -29.81
CA THR A 67 -10.17 -2.32 -30.38
C THR A 67 -11.08 -2.69 -31.57
N LYS A 68 -10.57 -3.50 -32.48
CA LYS A 68 -11.34 -3.96 -33.62
C LYS A 68 -12.58 -4.74 -33.19
N HIS A 69 -12.43 -5.67 -32.25
CA HIS A 69 -13.54 -6.45 -31.72
C HIS A 69 -14.64 -5.55 -31.12
N ILE A 70 -14.25 -4.57 -30.30
CA ILE A 70 -15.20 -3.60 -29.75
C ILE A 70 -15.89 -2.79 -30.85
N TYR A 71 -15.13 -2.29 -31.81
CA TYR A 71 -15.65 -1.47 -32.88
C TYR A 71 -16.64 -2.25 -33.77
N ASP A 72 -16.31 -3.47 -34.17
CA ASP A 72 -17.14 -4.31 -35.01
C ASP A 72 -18.47 -4.65 -34.30
N SER A 73 -18.40 -5.00 -33.02
CA SER A 73 -19.61 -5.36 -32.28
C SER A 73 -20.47 -4.14 -31.94
N TYR A 74 -19.89 -2.96 -31.68
CA TYR A 74 -20.68 -1.74 -31.53
C TYR A 74 -21.45 -1.40 -32.82
N ASN A 75 -20.82 -1.55 -33.95
CA ASN A 75 -21.49 -1.30 -35.24
C ASN A 75 -22.59 -2.33 -35.53
N GLU A 76 -22.46 -3.55 -34.99
CA GLU A 76 -23.48 -4.61 -35.18
C GLU A 76 -24.66 -4.44 -34.22
N TYR A 77 -24.43 -4.12 -32.96
CA TYR A 77 -25.46 -4.16 -31.91
C TYR A 77 -25.91 -2.78 -31.41
N HIS A 78 -25.18 -1.70 -31.70
CA HIS A 78 -25.40 -0.34 -31.20
C HIS A 78 -25.48 -0.25 -29.66
N ASP A 79 -24.95 -1.27 -28.97
CA ASP A 79 -25.05 -1.44 -27.52
C ASP A 79 -23.74 -1.98 -26.93
N LEU A 80 -23.30 -1.36 -25.84
CA LEU A 80 -22.10 -1.75 -25.13
C LEU A 80 -22.34 -2.80 -24.06
N GLU A 81 -23.56 -2.96 -23.58
CA GLU A 81 -23.88 -3.92 -22.53
C GLU A 81 -23.62 -5.38 -22.97
N HIS A 82 -23.65 -5.66 -24.27
CA HIS A 82 -23.29 -6.97 -24.82
C HIS A 82 -21.81 -7.30 -24.80
N PHE A 83 -20.95 -6.29 -24.63
CA PHE A 83 -19.49 -6.47 -24.58
C PHE A 83 -18.96 -7.03 -23.30
N PHE A 84 -19.58 -6.63 -22.24
CA PHE A 84 -19.14 -7.00 -20.91
C PHE A 84 -19.99 -8.18 -20.46
N ILE A 85 -19.43 -9.39 -20.58
CA ILE A 85 -19.96 -10.56 -19.89
C ILE A 85 -20.28 -10.13 -18.48
N LYS A 86 -21.47 -10.42 -18.00
CA LYS A 86 -22.14 -9.92 -16.78
C LYS A 86 -21.27 -9.73 -15.52
N ASP A 87 -20.13 -10.40 -15.43
CA ASP A 87 -19.27 -10.35 -14.24
C ASP A 87 -18.21 -9.22 -14.25
N SER A 88 -17.92 -8.64 -15.42
CA SER A 88 -16.99 -7.53 -15.54
C SER A 88 -17.66 -6.15 -15.54
N ALA A 89 -18.97 -6.09 -15.76
CA ALA A 89 -19.75 -4.85 -15.71
C ALA A 89 -19.66 -4.16 -14.33
N SER A 90 -19.60 -4.91 -13.23
CA SER A 90 -19.53 -4.35 -11.87
C SER A 90 -18.22 -3.60 -11.56
N GLU A 91 -17.14 -3.85 -12.28
CA GLU A 91 -15.85 -3.19 -12.04
C GLU A 91 -15.66 -1.98 -12.95
N LEU A 92 -16.19 -2.03 -14.16
CA LEU A 92 -16.27 -0.85 -15.05
C LEU A 92 -17.35 0.14 -14.60
N GLU A 93 -18.40 -0.31 -13.91
CA GLU A 93 -19.37 0.55 -13.22
C GLU A 93 -18.75 1.40 -12.11
N LYS A 94 -17.63 0.97 -11.53
CA LYS A 94 -16.89 1.77 -10.51
C LYS A 94 -16.05 2.90 -11.12
N LEU A 95 -15.63 2.78 -12.36
CA LEU A 95 -15.18 3.93 -13.15
C LEU A 95 -16.44 4.74 -13.41
N SER A 96 -16.57 5.94 -12.82
CA SER A 96 -17.80 6.74 -12.91
C SER A 96 -18.40 6.63 -14.31
N ASN A 97 -19.52 5.92 -14.44
CA ASN A 97 -20.18 5.57 -15.70
C ASN A 97 -20.33 6.77 -16.66
N GLN A 98 -20.48 7.97 -16.10
CA GLN A 98 -20.61 9.19 -16.89
C GLN A 98 -19.32 9.64 -17.59
N GLN A 99 -18.14 9.47 -16.97
CA GLN A 99 -16.88 9.87 -17.61
C GLN A 99 -16.43 8.85 -18.66
N PHE A 100 -16.70 7.59 -18.43
CA PHE A 100 -16.42 6.50 -19.36
C PHE A 100 -17.32 6.60 -20.60
N GLU A 101 -18.64 6.71 -20.42
CA GLU A 101 -19.59 6.88 -21.52
C GLU A 101 -19.35 8.17 -22.31
N LEU A 102 -19.03 9.28 -21.64
CA LEU A 102 -18.80 10.55 -22.32
C LEU A 102 -17.54 10.51 -23.18
N LYS A 103 -16.46 9.90 -22.68
CA LYS A 103 -15.20 9.77 -23.41
C LYS A 103 -15.32 8.78 -24.56
N LEU A 104 -15.96 7.65 -24.36
CA LEU A 104 -16.25 6.71 -25.42
C LEU A 104 -17.16 7.34 -26.51
N LYS A 105 -18.22 8.04 -26.16
CA LYS A 105 -19.11 8.70 -27.14
C LYS A 105 -18.42 9.77 -27.99
N ILE A 106 -17.40 10.44 -27.46
CA ILE A 106 -16.68 11.50 -28.18
C ILE A 106 -15.59 10.91 -29.11
N GLU A 107 -14.95 9.80 -28.74
CA GLU A 107 -13.76 9.28 -29.43
C GLU A 107 -14.05 8.07 -30.32
N TRP A 108 -15.25 7.50 -30.29
CA TRP A 108 -15.66 6.33 -31.08
C TRP A 108 -15.84 6.57 -32.59
N SER A 109 -15.60 7.79 -33.02
CA SER A 109 -15.65 8.11 -34.44
C SER A 109 -14.51 7.47 -35.25
N ASN A 110 -13.47 6.94 -34.59
CA ASN A 110 -12.38 6.23 -35.25
C ASN A 110 -11.65 5.25 -34.31
N GLU A 111 -11.08 4.23 -34.93
CA GLU A 111 -10.33 3.14 -34.25
C GLU A 111 -9.16 3.64 -33.37
N LYS A 112 -8.51 4.75 -33.74
CA LYS A 112 -7.42 5.36 -32.99
C LYS A 112 -7.89 5.94 -31.67
N GLY A 113 -8.99 6.67 -31.65
CA GLY A 113 -9.56 7.24 -30.43
C GLY A 113 -9.94 6.16 -29.41
N LEU A 114 -10.46 5.02 -29.88
CA LEU A 114 -10.79 3.88 -29.02
C LEU A 114 -9.53 3.25 -28.39
N THR A 115 -8.44 3.11 -29.14
CA THR A 115 -7.16 2.61 -28.62
C THR A 115 -6.60 3.53 -27.53
N GLU A 116 -6.69 4.85 -27.71
CA GLU A 116 -6.27 5.84 -26.72
C GLU A 116 -7.15 5.76 -25.45
N ALA A 117 -8.46 5.57 -25.59
CA ALA A 117 -9.40 5.40 -24.47
C ALA A 117 -9.10 4.13 -23.66
N ILE A 118 -8.85 3.01 -24.31
CA ILE A 118 -8.48 1.75 -23.66
C ILE A 118 -7.16 1.91 -22.88
N SER A 119 -6.16 2.52 -23.49
CA SER A 119 -4.87 2.78 -22.83
C SER A 119 -5.03 3.71 -21.61
N TYR A 120 -5.93 4.67 -21.67
CA TYR A 120 -6.26 5.54 -20.54
C TYR A 120 -6.91 4.74 -19.39
N ILE A 121 -7.84 3.85 -19.69
CA ILE A 121 -8.51 3.01 -18.67
C ILE A 121 -7.48 2.14 -17.97
N ILE A 122 -6.61 1.45 -18.70
CA ILE A 122 -5.56 0.60 -18.13
C ILE A 122 -4.61 1.43 -17.24
N ASN A 123 -4.29 2.66 -17.64
CA ASN A 123 -3.48 3.57 -16.84
C ASN A 123 -4.18 4.00 -15.54
N GLN A 124 -5.50 4.21 -15.56
CA GLN A 124 -6.25 4.49 -14.32
C GLN A 124 -6.28 3.27 -13.41
N GLU A 125 -6.55 2.08 -13.94
CA GLU A 125 -6.48 0.83 -13.16
C GLU A 125 -5.10 0.66 -12.50
N TYR A 126 -4.03 0.89 -13.23
CA TYR A 126 -2.66 0.83 -12.68
C TYR A 126 -2.47 1.78 -11.50
N LYS A 127 -2.91 3.04 -11.63
CA LYS A 127 -2.82 4.04 -10.57
C LYS A 127 -3.65 3.64 -9.35
N GLU A 128 -4.87 3.17 -9.55
CA GLU A 128 -5.74 2.73 -8.47
C GLU A 128 -5.14 1.56 -7.68
N TYR A 129 -4.49 0.61 -8.35
CA TYR A 129 -3.77 -0.46 -7.68
C TYR A 129 -2.64 0.07 -6.80
N MET A 130 -1.84 1.00 -7.32
CA MET A 130 -0.75 1.58 -6.56
C MET A 130 -1.25 2.34 -5.32
N ASP A 131 -2.35 3.08 -5.45
CA ASP A 131 -2.95 3.82 -4.35
C ASP A 131 -3.60 2.90 -3.32
N GLN A 132 -4.30 1.85 -3.75
CA GLN A 132 -4.92 0.86 -2.87
C GLN A 132 -3.88 0.17 -2.00
N LEU A 133 -2.74 -0.23 -2.56
CA LEU A 133 -1.67 -0.87 -1.80
C LEU A 133 -1.18 -0.01 -0.63
N LYS A 134 -1.00 1.29 -0.86
CA LYS A 134 -0.53 2.24 0.17
C LYS A 134 -1.60 2.56 1.22
N THR A 135 -2.88 2.43 0.88
CA THR A 135 -4.00 2.82 1.75
C THR A 135 -4.65 1.66 2.48
N THR A 136 -4.44 0.42 2.04
CA THR A 136 -5.08 -0.78 2.61
C THR A 136 -4.61 -1.08 4.02
N PHE A 137 -3.38 -0.71 4.36
CA PHE A 137 -2.77 -1.01 5.65
C PHE A 137 -2.52 0.24 6.49
N ARG A 138 -2.38 -0.02 7.78
CA ARG A 138 -1.86 0.90 8.77
C ARG A 138 -0.59 0.30 9.36
N VAL A 139 0.44 1.13 9.50
CA VAL A 139 1.78 0.70 9.89
C VAL A 139 2.29 1.54 11.05
N SER A 140 2.93 0.89 12.00
CA SER A 140 3.78 1.53 13.01
C SER A 140 5.18 0.93 12.94
N CYS A 141 6.20 1.79 12.98
CA CYS A 141 7.60 1.41 12.79
C CYS A 141 8.34 1.42 14.13
N PHE A 142 9.15 0.40 14.34
CA PHE A 142 9.97 0.20 15.54
C PHE A 142 11.42 -0.07 15.13
N THR A 143 12.33 0.07 16.07
CA THR A 143 13.73 -0.31 15.89
C THR A 143 14.18 -1.23 17.02
N THR A 144 15.14 -2.10 16.75
CA THR A 144 15.78 -2.90 17.79
C THR A 144 17.02 -2.21 18.38
N SER A 145 17.37 -1.00 17.92
CA SER A 145 18.57 -0.28 18.34
C SER A 145 18.25 1.10 18.93
N PRO A 146 18.21 1.24 20.26
CA PRO A 146 17.98 2.53 20.91
C PRO A 146 19.20 3.45 20.88
N TYR A 147 20.36 2.99 20.42
CA TYR A 147 21.62 3.72 20.47
C TYR A 147 22.08 4.29 19.12
N SER A 148 21.29 4.14 18.06
CA SER A 148 21.64 4.67 16.74
C SER A 148 21.55 6.19 16.71
N GLN A 149 22.69 6.86 16.57
CA GLN A 149 22.76 8.33 16.49
C GLN A 149 21.98 8.88 15.29
N LEU A 150 21.95 8.15 14.17
CA LEU A 150 21.18 8.53 13.00
C LEU A 150 19.67 8.50 13.29
N MET A 151 19.20 7.49 14.03
CA MET A 151 17.79 7.42 14.47
C MET A 151 17.44 8.58 15.39
N TRP A 152 18.29 8.89 16.38
CA TRP A 152 18.09 10.03 17.27
C TRP A 152 18.07 11.37 16.54
N SER A 153 18.90 11.51 15.52
CA SER A 153 18.93 12.72 14.71
C SER A 153 17.67 12.88 13.88
N SER A 154 17.21 11.81 13.21
CA SER A 154 16.13 11.87 12.23
C SER A 154 14.75 11.78 12.87
N TYR A 155 14.57 10.91 13.89
CA TYR A 155 13.25 10.57 14.43
C TYR A 155 12.98 11.13 15.84
N ALA A 156 14.01 11.64 16.52
CA ALA A 156 13.88 12.20 17.86
C ALA A 156 14.17 13.71 17.91
N ASP A 157 13.75 14.45 16.91
CA ASP A 157 13.90 15.92 16.82
C ASP A 157 15.35 16.37 17.11
N CYS A 158 16.33 15.80 16.38
CA CYS A 158 17.75 16.08 16.60
C CYS A 158 18.17 15.92 18.07
N HIS A 159 17.86 14.78 18.67
CA HIS A 159 18.13 14.43 20.08
C HIS A 159 17.34 15.25 21.12
N ARG A 160 16.26 15.96 20.74
CA ARG A 160 15.38 16.70 21.67
C ARG A 160 14.12 15.91 22.04
N GLY A 161 13.93 14.73 21.45
CA GLY A 161 12.82 13.84 21.72
C GLY A 161 13.17 12.73 22.72
N PHE A 162 12.38 11.68 22.69
CA PHE A 162 12.54 10.49 23.52
C PHE A 162 12.26 9.23 22.69
N CYS A 163 12.71 8.08 23.21
CA CYS A 163 12.44 6.76 22.64
C CYS A 163 11.81 5.88 23.71
N VAL A 164 10.84 5.07 23.34
CA VAL A 164 10.12 4.15 24.24
C VAL A 164 10.51 2.72 23.94
N GLU A 165 10.76 1.95 25.00
CA GLU A 165 11.03 0.51 24.92
C GLU A 165 9.77 -0.27 25.30
N TYR A 166 9.43 -1.24 24.47
CA TYR A 166 8.38 -2.21 24.73
C TYR A 166 9.00 -3.59 24.94
N THR A 167 8.49 -4.34 25.89
CA THR A 167 8.91 -5.72 26.10
C THR A 167 7.74 -6.65 25.79
N PHE A 168 7.98 -7.57 24.88
CA PHE A 168 6.97 -8.57 24.51
C PHE A 168 6.82 -9.58 25.65
N SER A 169 5.59 -9.73 26.11
CA SER A 169 5.18 -10.76 27.06
C SER A 169 4.20 -11.72 26.38
N LYS A 170 4.18 -12.98 26.81
CA LYS A 170 3.17 -13.94 26.38
C LYS A 170 1.84 -13.61 27.06
N ASP A 171 1.18 -12.57 26.57
CA ASP A 171 -0.13 -12.14 27.02
C ASP A 171 -1.13 -12.35 25.88
N PRO A 172 -2.17 -13.17 26.08
CA PRO A 172 -3.18 -13.41 25.04
C PRO A 172 -3.84 -12.15 24.49
N GLU A 173 -3.85 -11.06 25.23
CA GLU A 173 -4.35 -9.76 24.78
C GLU A 173 -3.59 -9.23 23.55
N PHE A 174 -2.31 -9.59 23.43
CA PHE A 174 -1.44 -9.08 22.35
C PHE A 174 -1.07 -10.12 21.28
N ASP A 175 -1.67 -11.31 21.31
CA ASP A 175 -1.36 -12.40 20.37
C ASP A 175 -1.50 -11.97 18.91
N ASP A 176 -2.55 -11.24 18.56
CA ASP A 176 -2.78 -10.78 17.19
C ASP A 176 -1.82 -9.66 16.80
N VAL A 177 -1.44 -8.82 17.76
CA VAL A 177 -0.45 -7.74 17.56
C VAL A 177 0.93 -8.34 17.32
N GLU A 178 1.33 -9.35 18.12
CA GLU A 178 2.61 -10.05 17.96
C GLU A 178 2.71 -10.72 16.59
N LYS A 179 1.64 -11.40 16.14
CA LYS A 179 1.56 -12.03 14.82
C LYS A 179 1.60 -11.06 13.66
N SER A 180 1.35 -9.78 13.91
CA SER A 180 1.35 -8.71 12.91
C SER A 180 2.62 -7.87 12.91
N LEU A 181 3.64 -8.25 13.68
CA LEU A 181 4.92 -7.56 13.80
C LEU A 181 6.03 -8.32 13.06
N PHE A 182 6.67 -7.67 12.09
CA PHE A 182 7.65 -8.31 11.21
C PHE A 182 8.89 -7.44 11.01
N PRO A 183 10.07 -8.05 10.83
CA PRO A 183 11.28 -7.32 10.46
C PRO A 183 11.18 -6.82 9.02
N VAL A 184 11.74 -5.63 8.78
CA VAL A 184 11.88 -5.08 7.43
C VAL A 184 12.98 -5.83 6.68
N VAL A 185 12.69 -6.17 5.43
CA VAL A 185 13.65 -6.78 4.49
C VAL A 185 14.32 -5.67 3.70
N TYR A 186 15.59 -5.43 3.99
CA TYR A 186 16.39 -4.46 3.24
C TYR A 186 16.91 -5.05 1.94
N CYS A 187 16.71 -4.34 0.83
CA CYS A 187 17.06 -4.82 -0.51
C CYS A 187 17.59 -3.70 -1.40
N MET A 188 18.43 -4.05 -2.35
CA MET A 188 18.95 -3.14 -3.38
C MET A 188 17.98 -2.97 -4.54
N VAL A 189 17.16 -3.98 -4.80
CA VAL A 189 16.24 -4.00 -5.93
C VAL A 189 14.85 -4.36 -5.43
N ARG A 190 13.86 -3.62 -5.89
CA ARG A 190 12.45 -3.91 -5.60
C ARG A 190 12.02 -5.15 -6.37
N ARG A 191 11.13 -5.92 -5.77
CA ARG A 191 10.51 -7.04 -6.45
C ARG A 191 9.45 -6.52 -7.41
N ASP A 192 9.55 -6.94 -8.66
CA ASP A 192 8.51 -6.72 -9.66
C ASP A 192 7.33 -7.65 -9.37
N LEU A 193 6.17 -7.08 -9.09
CA LEU A 193 4.93 -7.79 -8.82
C LEU A 193 3.93 -7.69 -9.98
N THR A 194 4.35 -7.19 -11.12
CA THR A 194 3.48 -6.92 -12.27
C THR A 194 2.68 -8.15 -12.68
N LYS A 195 3.35 -9.29 -12.83
CA LYS A 195 2.70 -10.55 -13.21
C LYS A 195 1.69 -11.00 -12.16
N TYR A 196 2.05 -10.89 -10.88
CA TYR A 196 1.18 -11.25 -9.77
C TYR A 196 -0.13 -10.44 -9.81
N PHE A 197 -0.06 -9.11 -10.01
CA PHE A 197 -1.25 -8.26 -10.09
C PHE A 197 -2.05 -8.49 -11.37
N ALA A 198 -1.39 -8.69 -12.47
CA ALA A 198 -2.05 -8.96 -13.73
C ALA A 198 -2.88 -10.25 -13.70
N GLU A 199 -2.39 -11.29 -13.01
CA GLU A 199 -3.05 -12.59 -12.88
C GLU A 199 -4.07 -12.66 -11.74
N SER A 200 -3.99 -11.78 -10.73
CA SER A 200 -4.78 -11.89 -9.49
C SER A 200 -6.16 -11.27 -9.57
N LYS A 201 -6.45 -10.46 -10.57
CA LYS A 201 -7.71 -9.68 -10.63
C LYS A 201 -8.98 -10.54 -10.71
N ASP A 202 -8.89 -11.76 -11.20
CA ASP A 202 -10.01 -12.71 -11.29
C ASP A 202 -10.05 -13.71 -10.13
N LYS A 203 -9.08 -13.62 -9.21
CA LYS A 203 -9.06 -14.45 -8.01
C LYS A 203 -9.59 -13.62 -6.85
N GLU A 204 -10.48 -14.19 -6.06
CA GLU A 204 -10.84 -13.60 -4.76
C GLU A 204 -9.57 -13.19 -4.03
N VAL A 205 -9.56 -11.98 -3.46
CA VAL A 205 -8.45 -11.52 -2.62
C VAL A 205 -8.40 -12.42 -1.39
N THR A 206 -7.60 -13.48 -1.49
CA THR A 206 -7.39 -14.38 -0.36
C THR A 206 -6.46 -13.74 0.66
N ILE A 207 -6.48 -14.24 1.88
CA ILE A 207 -5.56 -13.80 2.94
C ILE A 207 -4.10 -14.02 2.50
N GLU A 208 -3.81 -15.13 1.80
CA GLU A 208 -2.48 -15.43 1.27
C GLU A 208 -2.02 -14.38 0.26
N ASN A 209 -2.90 -13.97 -0.64
CA ASN A 209 -2.60 -12.93 -1.64
C ASN A 209 -2.31 -11.58 -0.96
N LEU A 210 -3.07 -11.24 0.08
CA LEU A 210 -2.85 -10.04 0.86
C LEU A 210 -1.50 -10.07 1.60
N TRP A 211 -1.14 -11.21 2.16
CA TRP A 211 0.14 -11.44 2.82
C TRP A 211 1.32 -11.30 1.85
N GLU A 212 1.21 -11.85 0.65
CA GLU A 212 2.27 -11.74 -0.35
C GLU A 212 2.50 -10.28 -0.77
N LEU A 213 1.43 -9.51 -0.87
CA LEU A 213 1.51 -8.07 -1.09
C LEU A 213 2.22 -7.33 0.05
N CYS A 214 1.86 -7.64 1.29
CA CYS A 214 2.48 -7.05 2.47
C CYS A 214 3.97 -7.35 2.54
N LEU A 215 4.35 -8.63 2.36
CA LEU A 215 5.74 -9.08 2.41
C LEU A 215 6.60 -8.46 1.29
N ASN A 216 6.02 -8.17 0.15
CA ASN A 216 6.76 -7.64 -1.00
C ASN A 216 6.68 -6.12 -1.14
N GLY A 217 5.71 -5.47 -0.52
CA GLY A 217 5.54 -4.02 -0.49
C GLY A 217 5.89 -3.43 0.87
N VAL A 218 4.98 -3.56 1.82
CA VAL A 218 5.07 -2.87 3.14
C VAL A 218 6.30 -3.25 3.96
N LEU A 219 6.83 -4.46 3.81
CA LEU A 219 8.00 -4.94 4.57
C LEU A 219 9.33 -4.81 3.82
N ARG A 220 9.36 -4.14 2.68
CA ARG A 220 10.61 -3.92 1.94
C ARG A 220 11.03 -2.46 1.98
N LYS A 221 12.35 -2.26 2.12
CA LYS A 221 12.98 -0.95 2.20
C LYS A 221 14.35 -0.96 1.53
N SER A 222 14.81 0.20 1.02
CA SER A 222 16.16 0.32 0.47
C SER A 222 17.22 -0.06 1.50
N ILE A 223 18.28 -0.72 1.03
CA ILE A 223 19.44 -1.08 1.85
C ILE A 223 20.08 0.13 2.54
N ASP A 224 19.95 1.33 1.97
CA ASP A 224 20.47 2.57 2.53
C ASP A 224 19.90 2.86 3.94
N TRP A 225 18.73 2.33 4.24
CA TRP A 225 18.06 2.45 5.53
C TRP A 225 18.34 1.31 6.51
N ALA A 226 19.23 0.37 6.17
CA ALA A 226 19.47 -0.82 7.00
C ALA A 226 19.95 -0.49 8.43
N TYR A 227 20.55 0.69 8.65
CA TYR A 227 20.94 1.16 9.98
C TYR A 227 19.77 1.33 10.95
N GLN A 228 18.52 1.37 10.46
CA GLN A 228 17.32 1.51 11.28
C GLN A 228 16.98 0.22 12.03
N ASN A 229 17.42 -0.94 11.55
CA ASN A 229 17.04 -2.24 12.12
C ASN A 229 15.53 -2.32 12.39
N GLU A 230 14.75 -1.96 11.37
CA GLU A 230 13.33 -1.65 11.51
C GLU A 230 12.48 -2.92 11.59
N TRP A 231 11.47 -2.85 12.43
CA TRP A 231 10.36 -3.77 12.50
C TRP A 231 9.06 -3.00 12.25
N ARG A 232 8.10 -3.62 11.61
CA ARG A 232 6.80 -3.02 11.32
C ARG A 232 5.67 -3.85 11.89
N LEU A 233 4.86 -3.19 12.70
CA LEU A 233 3.52 -3.65 12.99
C LEU A 233 2.63 -3.16 11.87
N PHE A 234 1.96 -4.06 11.17
CA PHE A 234 1.00 -3.66 10.15
C PHE A 234 -0.32 -4.41 10.32
N VAL A 235 -1.40 -3.67 10.15
CA VAL A 235 -2.76 -4.17 10.30
C VAL A 235 -3.63 -3.64 9.16
N PRO A 236 -4.73 -4.33 8.81
CA PRO A 236 -5.68 -3.81 7.83
C PRO A 236 -6.26 -2.47 8.27
N ARG A 237 -6.57 -1.62 7.30
CA ARG A 237 -7.29 -0.36 7.54
C ARG A 237 -8.60 -0.65 8.28
N GLY A 238 -8.84 0.10 9.36
CA GLY A 238 -10.03 -0.05 10.21
C GLY A 238 -9.83 -0.96 11.42
N TYR A 239 -8.71 -1.70 11.51
CA TYR A 239 -8.36 -2.45 12.72
C TYR A 239 -7.93 -1.52 13.87
N ALA A 240 -7.18 -0.47 13.55
CA ALA A 240 -6.78 0.56 14.50
C ALA A 240 -7.89 1.63 14.64
N VAL A 241 -8.32 1.88 15.87
CA VAL A 241 -9.35 2.88 16.15
C VAL A 241 -8.74 4.28 16.16
N ASN A 242 -9.20 5.15 15.27
CA ASN A 242 -8.63 6.50 15.08
C ASN A 242 -7.11 6.49 14.86
N ASP A 243 -6.61 5.51 14.10
CA ASP A 243 -5.18 5.29 13.85
C ASP A 243 -4.36 5.06 15.14
N LYS A 244 -4.96 4.57 16.21
CA LYS A 244 -4.31 4.17 17.46
C LYS A 244 -4.58 2.69 17.74
N LEU A 245 -3.56 2.00 18.25
CA LEU A 245 -3.66 0.62 18.65
C LEU A 245 -3.00 0.44 20.02
N LYS A 246 -3.68 -0.30 20.92
CA LYS A 246 -3.10 -0.72 22.18
C LYS A 246 -1.90 -1.63 21.92
N PHE A 247 -0.81 -1.39 22.64
CA PHE A 247 0.43 -2.10 22.42
C PHE A 247 1.01 -2.62 23.73
N PHE A 248 2.06 -3.42 23.64
CA PHE A 248 2.73 -4.00 24.80
C PHE A 248 3.11 -2.95 25.84
N PRO A 249 3.24 -3.34 27.12
CA PRO A 249 3.63 -2.40 28.16
C PRO A 249 4.96 -1.72 27.87
N ILE A 250 5.02 -0.43 28.16
CA ILE A 250 6.25 0.34 28.08
C ILE A 250 7.13 -0.04 29.29
N THR A 251 8.34 -0.48 29.02
CA THR A 251 9.26 -0.94 30.06
C THR A 251 10.38 0.03 30.35
N LYS A 252 10.67 0.96 29.44
CA LYS A 252 11.68 1.98 29.62
C LYS A 252 11.47 3.17 28.70
N VAL A 253 11.93 4.34 29.12
CA VAL A 253 12.00 5.55 28.29
C VAL A 253 13.43 6.06 28.24
N PHE A 254 13.94 6.27 27.04
CA PHE A 254 15.24 6.89 26.79
C PHE A 254 15.03 8.36 26.42
N LEU A 255 15.75 9.25 27.04
CA LEU A 255 15.70 10.69 26.77
C LEU A 255 16.85 11.11 25.86
N GLY A 256 16.55 11.93 24.87
CA GLY A 256 17.57 12.54 24.03
C GLY A 256 18.46 13.50 24.84
N ASN A 257 19.74 13.56 24.52
CA ASN A 257 20.71 14.37 25.28
C ASN A 257 20.53 15.89 25.15
N ARG A 258 19.65 16.33 24.24
CA ARG A 258 19.30 17.74 24.02
C ARG A 258 17.83 18.05 24.39
N ILE A 259 17.18 17.18 25.14
CA ILE A 259 15.81 17.38 25.61
C ILE A 259 15.74 18.58 26.56
N SER A 260 14.68 19.40 26.48
CA SER A 260 14.49 20.51 27.40
C SER A 260 14.14 20.02 28.80
N ALA A 261 14.46 20.84 29.81
CA ALA A 261 14.13 20.53 31.21
C ALA A 261 12.62 20.31 31.41
N GLU A 262 11.81 21.14 30.80
CA GLU A 262 10.33 21.07 30.87
C GLU A 262 9.80 19.74 30.29
N LYS A 263 10.26 19.34 29.08
CA LYS A 263 9.87 18.07 28.48
C LYS A 263 10.35 16.87 29.28
N LYS A 264 11.56 16.98 29.84
CA LYS A 264 12.10 15.94 30.70
C LYS A 264 11.22 15.74 31.93
N GLU A 265 10.85 16.82 32.62
CA GLU A 265 9.99 16.79 33.81
C GLU A 265 8.62 16.17 33.46
N GLU A 266 7.96 16.63 32.39
CA GLU A 266 6.68 16.07 31.92
C GLU A 266 6.77 14.55 31.67
N ILE A 267 7.82 14.07 31.01
CA ILE A 267 8.01 12.64 30.73
C ILE A 267 8.27 11.88 32.03
N MET A 268 9.07 12.42 32.93
CA MET A 268 9.35 11.78 34.22
C MET A 268 8.08 11.65 35.08
N ASP A 269 7.21 12.65 35.09
CA ASP A 269 5.93 12.58 35.80
C ASP A 269 5.06 11.45 35.28
N ILE A 270 4.96 11.29 33.93
CA ILE A 270 4.24 10.19 33.30
C ILE A 270 4.86 8.85 33.68
N CYS A 271 6.21 8.74 33.68
CA CYS A 271 6.89 7.51 34.02
C CYS A 271 6.65 7.12 35.50
N VAL A 272 6.66 8.09 36.41
CA VAL A 272 6.35 7.87 37.85
C VAL A 272 4.92 7.40 38.02
N GLU A 273 3.94 8.08 37.37
CA GLU A 273 2.52 7.69 37.42
C GLU A 273 2.29 6.25 36.93
N LYS A 274 3.02 5.84 35.90
CA LYS A 274 2.88 4.53 35.25
C LYS A 274 3.84 3.45 35.81
N ASN A 275 4.67 3.77 36.78
CA ASN A 275 5.72 2.90 37.27
C ASN A 275 6.70 2.41 36.18
N ILE A 276 7.03 3.27 35.22
CA ILE A 276 8.03 3.00 34.19
C ILE A 276 9.40 3.46 34.70
N PRO A 277 10.45 2.60 34.69
CA PRO A 277 11.79 2.96 35.16
C PRO A 277 12.52 3.95 34.24
#